data_d47c019eb4ac4b3b296e1aac462249b1
#
_entry.id   d47c019eb4ac4b3b296e1aac462249b1
#
_cell.length_a   1.000
_cell.length_b   1.000
_cell.length_c   1.000
_cell.angle_alpha   90.00
_cell.angle_beta   90.00
_cell.angle_gamma   90.00
#
_symmetry.space_group_name_H-M   'P 1'
#
loop_
_entity.id
_entity.type
_entity.pdbx_description
1 polymer ?
#
loop_
_entity_poly.entity_id
_entity_poly.type
_entity_poly.pdbx_seq_one_letter_code
_entity_poly.pdbx_strand_id
1 'polypeptide(L)'
;AEQNMTRAEAAQMFYNLLNEPFRGNSSFKDISDSDWFAEAAGALSQLDIIGGYPDGTFQPNRAITRAEFVMMASRFFDMPQAEGVDFSDVAEESWYYQVVSSAAEAGWISGYPDRTFRPEEHISRGEVAAVTNRVLRRTADRSYLRDEAGSEIVRFADLNEDHWAYYDVIEAANAHDYRMEEDCEMWVNLKTV
;
A
#
# COMPACT_ATOMS: atom_id res chain seq x y z
N ALA A 1 -13.99 -1.05 -0.72
CA ALA A 1 -12.72 -1.37 -0.02
C ALA A 1 -12.30 -2.83 -0.21
N GLU A 2 -13.27 -3.73 -0.42
CA GLU A 2 -13.01 -5.19 -0.53
C GLU A 2 -12.45 -5.66 -1.88
N GLN A 3 -12.43 -4.80 -2.89
CA GLN A 3 -11.85 -5.14 -4.19
C GLN A 3 -10.34 -5.34 -4.08
N ASN A 4 -9.84 -6.42 -4.70
CA ASN A 4 -8.41 -6.71 -4.76
C ASN A 4 -7.68 -5.68 -5.64
N MET A 5 -6.44 -5.38 -5.27
CA MET A 5 -5.55 -4.54 -6.06
C MET A 5 -4.80 -5.37 -7.10
N THR A 6 -4.66 -4.86 -8.31
CA THR A 6 -3.81 -5.46 -9.33
C THR A 6 -2.35 -5.03 -9.19
N ARG A 7 -1.44 -5.79 -9.80
CA ARG A 7 0.00 -5.45 -9.81
C ARG A 7 0.27 -4.11 -10.51
N ALA A 8 -0.46 -3.79 -11.57
CA ALA A 8 -0.36 -2.50 -12.26
C ALA A 8 -0.83 -1.34 -11.37
N GLU A 9 -1.94 -1.50 -10.65
CA GLU A 9 -2.43 -0.48 -9.71
C GLU A 9 -1.45 -0.26 -8.55
N ALA A 10 -0.86 -1.33 -8.01
CA ALA A 10 0.17 -1.22 -6.98
C ALA A 10 1.42 -0.49 -7.49
N ALA A 11 1.90 -0.82 -8.69
CA ALA A 11 3.02 -0.13 -9.30
C ALA A 11 2.73 1.36 -9.50
N GLN A 12 1.56 1.71 -10.05
CA GLN A 12 1.19 3.11 -10.24
C GLN A 12 1.07 3.87 -8.90
N MET A 13 0.56 3.23 -7.87
CA MET A 13 0.47 3.84 -6.53
C MET A 13 1.87 4.19 -5.99
N PHE A 14 2.81 3.24 -6.00
CA PHE A 14 4.19 3.51 -5.55
C PHE A 14 4.90 4.54 -6.43
N TYR A 15 4.68 4.51 -7.75
CA TYR A 15 5.23 5.51 -8.65
C TYR A 15 4.77 6.93 -8.31
N ASN A 16 3.49 7.11 -7.97
CA ASN A 16 2.93 8.40 -7.56
C ASN A 16 3.48 8.89 -6.20
N LEU A 17 4.07 8.01 -5.40
CA LEU A 17 4.75 8.36 -4.14
C LEU A 17 6.23 8.77 -4.33
N LEU A 18 6.78 8.62 -5.54
CA LEU A 18 8.14 9.09 -5.82
C LEU A 18 8.20 10.62 -5.74
N ASN A 19 9.19 11.14 -5.03
CA ASN A 19 9.43 12.58 -4.96
C ASN A 19 9.79 13.18 -6.32
N GLU A 20 10.54 12.44 -7.12
CA GLU A 20 10.99 12.81 -8.47
C GLU A 20 10.66 11.68 -9.45
N PRO A 21 9.43 11.60 -9.96
CA PRO A 21 9.06 10.57 -10.91
C PRO A 21 9.83 10.75 -12.23
N PHE A 22 10.30 9.65 -12.80
CA PHE A 22 11.03 9.64 -14.07
C PHE A 22 10.47 8.57 -15.01
N ARG A 23 10.71 8.72 -16.31
CA ARG A 23 10.33 7.70 -17.28
C ARG A 23 11.31 6.54 -17.21
N GLY A 24 10.84 5.41 -16.75
CA GLY A 24 11.56 4.15 -16.84
C GLY A 24 11.14 3.37 -18.08
N ASN A 25 12.11 2.68 -18.70
CA ASN A 25 11.79 1.73 -19.77
C ASN A 25 11.57 0.37 -19.16
N SER A 26 10.42 -0.22 -19.44
CA SER A 26 10.12 -1.58 -19.03
C SER A 26 10.75 -2.60 -19.98
N SER A 27 11.33 -3.66 -19.44
CA SER A 27 11.81 -4.82 -20.21
C SER A 27 10.82 -5.97 -20.20
N PHE A 28 9.64 -5.81 -19.60
CA PHE A 28 8.62 -6.85 -19.51
C PHE A 28 7.91 -7.07 -20.85
N LYS A 29 7.73 -8.35 -21.23
CA LYS A 29 7.21 -8.73 -22.54
C LYS A 29 5.72 -8.42 -22.74
N ASP A 30 4.99 -8.26 -21.65
CA ASP A 30 3.54 -8.07 -21.59
C ASP A 30 3.15 -6.62 -21.24
N ILE A 31 4.08 -5.68 -21.36
CA ILE A 31 3.84 -4.24 -21.21
C ILE A 31 4.12 -3.54 -22.54
N SER A 32 3.15 -2.76 -22.99
CA SER A 32 3.31 -1.82 -24.11
C SER A 32 3.58 -0.42 -23.59
N ASP A 33 4.37 0.38 -24.30
CA ASP A 33 4.63 1.79 -23.97
C ASP A 33 3.34 2.65 -23.91
N SER A 34 2.25 2.18 -24.51
CA SER A 34 0.94 2.81 -24.47
C SER A 34 0.10 2.46 -23.23
N ASP A 35 0.54 1.52 -22.42
CA ASP A 35 -0.18 1.13 -21.23
C ASP A 35 -0.08 2.24 -20.16
N TRP A 36 -1.18 2.53 -19.47
CA TRP A 36 -1.27 3.62 -18.50
C TRP A 36 -0.29 3.49 -17.33
N PHE A 37 0.16 2.28 -17.04
CA PHE A 37 1.11 1.93 -15.98
C PHE A 37 2.55 1.70 -16.49
N ALA A 38 2.81 1.83 -17.79
CA ALA A 38 4.10 1.46 -18.38
C ALA A 38 5.28 2.26 -17.79
N GLU A 39 5.09 3.57 -17.58
CA GLU A 39 6.11 4.43 -16.95
C GLU A 39 6.37 3.99 -15.50
N ALA A 40 5.31 3.70 -14.75
CA ALA A 40 5.42 3.23 -13.38
C ALA A 40 6.17 1.90 -13.28
N ALA A 41 5.78 0.93 -14.10
CA ALA A 41 6.44 -0.37 -14.13
C ALA A 41 7.91 -0.26 -14.54
N GLY A 42 8.23 0.57 -15.52
CA GLY A 42 9.60 0.81 -15.97
C GLY A 42 10.46 1.46 -14.88
N ALA A 43 9.98 2.55 -14.27
CA ALA A 43 10.71 3.27 -13.23
C ALA A 43 10.96 2.41 -12.00
N LEU A 44 9.91 1.76 -11.48
CA LEU A 44 10.03 0.92 -10.28
C LEU A 44 10.86 -0.34 -10.50
N SER A 45 10.89 -0.86 -11.73
CA SER A 45 11.79 -1.97 -12.09
C SER A 45 13.25 -1.53 -12.10
N GLN A 46 13.56 -0.33 -12.58
CA GLN A 46 14.92 0.23 -12.56
C GLN A 46 15.41 0.56 -11.13
N LEU A 47 14.49 0.82 -10.22
CA LEU A 47 14.76 1.02 -8.79
C LEU A 47 14.77 -0.30 -7.99
N ASP A 48 14.66 -1.45 -8.64
CA ASP A 48 14.55 -2.77 -8.01
C ASP A 48 13.38 -2.91 -7.01
N ILE A 49 12.39 -2.00 -7.08
CA ILE A 49 11.20 -2.05 -6.21
C ILE A 49 10.24 -3.15 -6.65
N ILE A 50 10.07 -3.30 -7.97
CA ILE A 50 9.29 -4.40 -8.54
C ILE A 50 10.15 -5.33 -9.39
N GLY A 51 9.74 -6.59 -9.44
CA GLY A 51 10.30 -7.59 -10.34
C GLY A 51 9.22 -8.23 -11.22
N GLY A 52 9.66 -8.85 -12.30
CA GLY A 52 8.85 -9.71 -13.14
C GLY A 52 8.94 -11.18 -12.74
N TYR A 53 8.28 -12.01 -13.53
CA TYR A 53 8.32 -13.46 -13.41
C TYR A 53 9.47 -14.04 -14.26
N PRO A 54 9.87 -15.32 -14.01
CA PRO A 54 10.95 -15.97 -14.75
C PRO A 54 10.71 -16.06 -16.27
N ASP A 55 9.46 -15.98 -16.70
CA ASP A 55 9.07 -15.96 -18.12
C ASP A 55 9.27 -14.58 -18.79
N GLY A 56 9.69 -13.57 -18.02
CA GLY A 56 9.91 -12.19 -18.47
C GLY A 56 8.64 -11.34 -18.52
N THR A 57 7.55 -11.77 -17.88
CA THR A 57 6.30 -11.02 -17.78
C THR A 57 6.20 -10.25 -16.47
N PHE A 58 5.38 -9.20 -16.45
CA PHE A 58 5.00 -8.45 -15.25
C PHE A 58 3.65 -8.91 -14.68
N GLN A 59 2.77 -9.40 -15.53
CA GLN A 59 1.39 -9.79 -15.23
C GLN A 59 0.56 -8.63 -14.62
N PRO A 60 0.37 -7.51 -15.33
CA PRO A 60 -0.19 -6.27 -14.80
C PRO A 60 -1.60 -6.42 -14.22
N ASN A 61 -2.43 -7.26 -14.84
CA ASN A 61 -3.83 -7.47 -14.45
C ASN A 61 -4.02 -8.54 -13.36
N ARG A 62 -2.95 -9.24 -12.96
CA ARG A 62 -3.02 -10.20 -11.87
C ARG A 62 -3.22 -9.46 -10.54
N ALA A 63 -4.13 -9.95 -9.71
CA ALA A 63 -4.27 -9.47 -8.34
C ALA A 63 -2.97 -9.75 -7.56
N ILE A 64 -2.44 -8.73 -6.88
CA ILE A 64 -1.21 -8.83 -6.08
C ILE A 64 -1.51 -9.52 -4.75
N THR A 65 -0.61 -10.40 -4.30
CA THR A 65 -0.76 -11.03 -2.99
C THR A 65 -0.31 -10.09 -1.86
N ARG A 66 -0.71 -10.40 -0.64
CA ARG A 66 -0.32 -9.62 0.54
C ARG A 66 1.19 -9.62 0.73
N ALA A 67 1.85 -10.76 0.56
CA ALA A 67 3.31 -10.85 0.64
C ALA A 67 4.02 -10.07 -0.47
N GLU A 68 3.52 -10.14 -1.71
CA GLU A 68 4.05 -9.37 -2.84
C GLU A 68 3.96 -7.86 -2.60
N PHE A 69 2.82 -7.38 -2.06
CA PHE A 69 2.63 -5.97 -1.74
C PHE A 69 3.59 -5.50 -0.65
N VAL A 70 3.72 -6.26 0.44
CA VAL A 70 4.66 -5.93 1.53
C VAL A 70 6.10 -5.94 1.04
N MET A 71 6.47 -6.85 0.12
CA MET A 71 7.78 -6.84 -0.52
C MET A 71 8.02 -5.55 -1.32
N MET A 72 7.04 -5.09 -2.09
CA MET A 72 7.15 -3.79 -2.81
C MET A 72 7.32 -2.63 -1.84
N ALA A 73 6.49 -2.57 -0.80
CA ALA A 73 6.58 -1.53 0.24
C ALA A 73 7.95 -1.54 0.94
N SER A 74 8.48 -2.71 1.28
CA SER A 74 9.77 -2.84 1.97
C SER A 74 10.94 -2.31 1.16
N ARG A 75 10.92 -2.52 -0.16
CA ARG A 75 11.94 -2.02 -1.08
C ARG A 75 11.81 -0.52 -1.34
N PHE A 76 10.56 -0.03 -1.41
CA PHE A 76 10.30 1.38 -1.63
C PHE A 76 10.73 2.27 -0.45
N PHE A 77 10.52 1.79 0.79
CA PHE A 77 10.77 2.56 2.01
C PHE A 77 12.06 2.15 2.75
N ASP A 78 12.91 1.33 2.14
CA ASP A 78 14.17 0.85 2.71
C ASP A 78 14.00 0.33 4.15
N MET A 79 13.12 -0.64 4.30
CA MET A 79 12.72 -1.18 5.60
C MET A 79 13.86 -1.92 6.28
N PRO A 80 14.17 -1.63 7.56
CA PRO A 80 15.19 -2.36 8.30
C PRO A 80 14.78 -3.83 8.48
N GLN A 81 15.77 -4.72 8.45
CA GLN A 81 15.52 -6.14 8.70
C GLN A 81 15.33 -6.39 10.20
N ALA A 82 14.37 -7.22 10.53
CA ALA A 82 14.11 -7.69 11.88
C ALA A 82 13.92 -9.22 11.90
N GLU A 83 14.12 -9.84 13.05
CA GLU A 83 13.97 -11.29 13.22
C GLU A 83 12.63 -11.61 13.90
N GLY A 84 11.97 -12.60 13.35
CA GLY A 84 10.97 -13.41 14.03
C GLY A 84 9.62 -12.78 14.36
N VAL A 85 8.62 -13.04 13.50
CA VAL A 85 7.21 -12.86 13.85
C VAL A 85 6.52 -14.21 13.84
N ASP A 86 5.67 -14.44 14.84
CA ASP A 86 4.98 -15.69 15.07
C ASP A 86 3.60 -15.70 14.35
N PHE A 87 3.63 -15.71 13.00
CA PHE A 87 2.44 -16.04 12.21
C PHE A 87 2.46 -17.54 11.89
N SER A 88 1.39 -18.23 12.20
CA SER A 88 1.29 -19.68 12.08
C SER A 88 1.38 -20.19 10.62
N ASP A 89 1.17 -19.31 9.65
CA ASP A 89 1.17 -19.60 8.21
C ASP A 89 2.36 -18.99 7.46
N VAL A 90 3.37 -18.48 8.18
CA VAL A 90 4.60 -17.91 7.61
C VAL A 90 5.79 -18.75 8.02
N ALA A 91 6.14 -19.74 7.18
CA ALA A 91 7.27 -20.62 7.44
C ALA A 91 8.61 -19.91 7.21
N GLU A 92 9.63 -20.24 8.00
CA GLU A 92 10.97 -19.63 7.92
C GLU A 92 11.63 -19.80 6.54
N GLU A 93 11.33 -20.88 5.83
CA GLU A 93 11.85 -21.17 4.50
C GLU A 93 11.15 -20.41 3.38
N SER A 94 10.06 -19.69 3.68
CA SER A 94 9.30 -18.95 2.68
C SER A 94 10.08 -17.71 2.21
N TRP A 95 10.01 -17.41 0.91
CA TRP A 95 10.67 -16.24 0.33
C TRP A 95 10.24 -14.90 0.96
N TYR A 96 9.06 -14.87 1.56
CA TYR A 96 8.48 -13.70 2.20
C TYR A 96 8.69 -13.65 3.72
N TYR A 97 9.29 -14.69 4.34
CA TYR A 97 9.44 -14.77 5.80
C TYR A 97 10.09 -13.51 6.38
N GLN A 98 11.27 -13.16 5.86
CA GLN A 98 12.04 -12.04 6.36
C GLN A 98 11.29 -10.70 6.20
N VAL A 99 10.65 -10.47 5.05
CA VAL A 99 9.96 -9.21 4.80
C VAL A 99 8.68 -9.09 5.61
N VAL A 100 7.92 -10.17 5.78
CA VAL A 100 6.71 -10.19 6.62
C VAL A 100 7.07 -9.97 8.09
N SER A 101 8.12 -10.63 8.57
CA SER A 101 8.64 -10.45 9.94
C SER A 101 9.05 -9.00 10.20
N SER A 102 9.83 -8.43 9.31
CA SER A 102 10.30 -7.04 9.44
C SER A 102 9.15 -6.03 9.38
N ALA A 103 8.17 -6.24 8.48
CA ALA A 103 7.02 -5.35 8.36
C ALA A 103 6.09 -5.41 9.57
N ALA A 104 5.96 -6.57 10.21
CA ALA A 104 5.18 -6.70 11.43
C ALA A 104 5.89 -6.07 12.63
N GLU A 105 7.20 -6.26 12.79
CA GLU A 105 8.01 -5.60 13.82
C GLU A 105 7.99 -4.06 13.67
N ALA A 106 8.04 -3.57 12.43
CA ALA A 106 7.91 -2.14 12.13
C ALA A 106 6.47 -1.60 12.31
N GLY A 107 5.49 -2.45 12.62
CA GLY A 107 4.09 -2.07 12.79
C GLY A 107 3.35 -1.73 11.49
N TRP A 108 3.94 -2.05 10.31
CA TRP A 108 3.29 -1.78 9.00
C TRP A 108 2.12 -2.71 8.74
N ILE A 109 2.25 -3.95 9.20
CA ILE A 109 1.22 -4.97 9.08
C ILE A 109 0.86 -5.52 10.44
N SER A 110 -0.37 -6.03 10.53
CA SER A 110 -0.84 -6.89 11.61
C SER A 110 -1.44 -8.15 11.01
N GLY A 111 -1.34 -9.27 11.72
CA GLY A 111 -2.02 -10.50 11.33
C GLY A 111 -3.51 -10.45 11.66
N TYR A 112 -4.16 -11.55 11.38
CA TYR A 112 -5.55 -11.79 11.74
C TYR A 112 -5.66 -12.34 13.20
N PRO A 113 -6.87 -12.29 13.80
CA PRO A 113 -7.08 -12.80 15.16
C PRO A 113 -6.71 -14.28 15.37
N ASP A 114 -6.66 -15.06 14.28
CA ASP A 114 -6.26 -16.45 14.26
C ASP A 114 -4.73 -16.66 14.19
N ARG A 115 -3.96 -15.57 14.33
CA ARG A 115 -2.50 -15.54 14.25
C ARG A 115 -1.95 -15.90 12.86
N THR A 116 -2.73 -15.73 11.81
CA THR A 116 -2.28 -15.85 10.42
C THR A 116 -1.96 -14.49 9.81
N PHE A 117 -1.09 -14.47 8.81
CA PHE A 117 -0.85 -13.30 7.95
C PHE A 117 -1.54 -13.44 6.60
N ARG A 118 -1.72 -14.67 6.11
CA ARG A 118 -2.29 -15.04 4.82
C ARG A 118 -1.50 -14.47 3.63
N PRO A 119 -0.22 -14.81 3.53
CA PRO A 119 0.72 -14.20 2.58
C PRO A 119 0.31 -14.36 1.13
N GLU A 120 -0.32 -15.48 0.77
CA GLU A 120 -0.73 -15.82 -0.60
C GLU A 120 -2.16 -15.32 -0.94
N GLU A 121 -2.92 -14.81 0.00
CA GLU A 121 -4.20 -14.18 -0.29
C GLU A 121 -3.99 -12.84 -1.00
N HIS A 122 -4.92 -12.48 -1.88
CA HIS A 122 -4.85 -11.20 -2.58
C HIS A 122 -5.15 -10.05 -1.62
N ILE A 123 -4.36 -8.98 -1.70
CA ILE A 123 -4.57 -7.80 -0.87
C ILE A 123 -5.73 -6.96 -1.39
N SER A 124 -6.62 -6.57 -0.50
CA SER A 124 -7.71 -5.66 -0.81
C SER A 124 -7.26 -4.19 -0.81
N ARG A 125 -8.00 -3.32 -1.49
CA ARG A 125 -7.73 -1.87 -1.50
C ARG A 125 -7.80 -1.25 -0.09
N GLY A 126 -8.65 -1.77 0.79
CA GLY A 126 -8.71 -1.35 2.19
C GLY A 126 -7.44 -1.71 2.96
N GLU A 127 -6.92 -2.91 2.77
CA GLU A 127 -5.65 -3.33 3.39
C GLU A 127 -4.46 -2.54 2.86
N VAL A 128 -4.44 -2.24 1.57
CA VAL A 128 -3.42 -1.37 0.96
C VAL A 128 -3.43 0.01 1.61
N ALA A 129 -4.59 0.64 1.77
CA ALA A 129 -4.71 1.93 2.44
C ALA A 129 -4.17 1.87 3.87
N ALA A 130 -4.56 0.84 4.64
CA ALA A 130 -4.10 0.65 6.01
C ALA A 130 -2.58 0.46 6.12
N VAL A 131 -1.99 -0.38 5.26
CA VAL A 131 -0.52 -0.58 5.23
C VAL A 131 0.19 0.71 4.84
N THR A 132 -0.26 1.38 3.78
CA THR A 132 0.36 2.62 3.29
C THR A 132 0.31 3.72 4.33
N ASN A 133 -0.82 3.93 5.01
CA ASN A 133 -0.94 4.92 6.08
C ASN A 133 0.02 4.64 7.24
N ARG A 134 0.13 3.37 7.68
CA ARG A 134 1.07 2.99 8.74
C ARG A 134 2.52 3.25 8.36
N VAL A 135 2.90 2.90 7.12
CA VAL A 135 4.24 3.16 6.60
C VAL A 135 4.55 4.66 6.57
N LEU A 136 3.60 5.46 6.12
CA LEU A 136 3.71 6.92 6.04
C LEU A 136 3.47 7.62 7.39
N ARG A 137 3.10 6.86 8.43
CA ARG A 137 2.70 7.35 9.77
C ARG A 137 1.55 8.34 9.70
N ARG A 138 0.58 8.06 8.83
CA ARG A 138 -0.61 8.88 8.61
C ARG A 138 -1.81 8.28 9.33
N THR A 139 -2.64 9.15 9.89
CA THR A 139 -3.85 8.76 10.60
C THR A 139 -4.97 9.74 10.33
N ALA A 140 -6.16 9.22 10.02
CA ALA A 140 -7.32 10.07 9.82
C ALA A 140 -7.70 10.83 11.11
N ASP A 141 -7.87 12.13 11.01
CA ASP A 141 -8.42 12.95 12.09
C ASP A 141 -9.92 12.73 12.21
N ARG A 142 -10.30 11.86 13.14
CA ARG A 142 -11.70 11.50 13.38
C ARG A 142 -12.55 12.67 13.89
N SER A 143 -11.95 13.63 14.59
CA SER A 143 -12.64 14.82 15.06
C SER A 143 -12.95 15.77 13.91
N TYR A 144 -11.98 16.03 13.05
CA TYR A 144 -12.18 16.80 11.84
C TYR A 144 -13.27 16.18 10.93
N LEU A 145 -13.21 14.86 10.72
CA LEU A 145 -14.17 14.14 9.89
C LEU A 145 -15.60 14.19 10.43
N ARG A 146 -15.77 14.36 11.75
CA ARG A 146 -17.06 14.48 12.42
C ARG A 146 -17.58 15.91 12.42
N ASP A 147 -16.73 16.87 12.76
CA ASP A 147 -17.10 18.23 13.05
C ASP A 147 -17.16 19.12 11.80
N GLU A 148 -16.22 18.89 10.87
CA GLU A 148 -16.12 19.56 9.57
C GLU A 148 -16.73 18.72 8.43
N ALA A 149 -17.77 17.95 8.71
CA ALA A 149 -18.45 17.04 7.76
C ALA A 149 -19.05 17.76 6.54
N GLY A 150 -18.33 18.77 6.02
CA GLY A 150 -18.68 19.49 4.82
C GLY A 150 -18.56 18.63 3.56
N SER A 151 -19.11 19.17 2.48
CA SER A 151 -19.23 18.57 1.15
C SER A 151 -17.88 18.28 0.44
N GLU A 152 -16.75 18.66 1.02
CA GLU A 152 -15.43 18.59 0.38
C GLU A 152 -14.68 17.28 0.64
N ILE A 153 -15.06 16.51 1.68
CA ILE A 153 -14.45 15.22 1.97
C ILE A 153 -14.89 14.17 0.96
N VAL A 154 -13.95 13.56 0.27
CA VAL A 154 -14.21 12.42 -0.62
C VAL A 154 -14.66 11.24 0.23
N ARG A 155 -15.88 10.81 0.05
CA ARG A 155 -16.51 9.65 0.70
C ARG A 155 -17.00 8.69 -0.38
N PHE A 156 -16.90 7.42 -0.12
CA PHE A 156 -17.32 6.37 -1.06
C PHE A 156 -18.67 5.82 -0.63
N ALA A 157 -19.63 5.74 -1.58
CA ALA A 157 -20.99 5.30 -1.31
C ALA A 157 -21.08 3.83 -0.84
N ASP A 158 -20.07 3.02 -1.17
CA ASP A 158 -19.95 1.60 -0.81
C ASP A 158 -19.05 1.36 0.43
N LEU A 159 -18.70 2.43 1.16
CA LEU A 159 -17.85 2.36 2.35
C LEU A 159 -18.48 3.19 3.49
N ASN A 160 -18.99 2.51 4.50
CA ASN A 160 -19.58 3.14 5.67
C ASN A 160 -18.62 3.19 6.86
N GLU A 161 -18.96 3.95 7.88
CA GLU A 161 -18.12 4.17 9.08
C GLU A 161 -17.91 2.92 9.93
N ASP A 162 -18.78 1.91 9.81
CA ASP A 162 -18.65 0.63 10.52
C ASP A 162 -17.64 -0.31 9.86
N HIS A 163 -17.18 0.02 8.65
CA HIS A 163 -16.18 -0.77 7.95
C HIS A 163 -14.81 -0.57 8.59
N TRP A 164 -14.10 -1.66 8.87
CA TRP A 164 -12.81 -1.63 9.57
C TRP A 164 -11.75 -0.71 8.92
N ALA A 165 -11.73 -0.62 7.59
CA ALA A 165 -10.78 0.22 6.83
C ALA A 165 -11.34 1.63 6.52
N TYR A 166 -12.48 2.03 7.07
CA TYR A 166 -13.12 3.31 6.73
C TYR A 166 -12.15 4.48 6.88
N TYR A 167 -11.57 4.64 8.05
CA TYR A 167 -10.67 5.75 8.34
C TYR A 167 -9.38 5.70 7.52
N ASP A 168 -8.82 4.52 7.28
CA ASP A 168 -7.65 4.37 6.44
C ASP A 168 -7.92 4.76 4.98
N VAL A 169 -9.08 4.38 4.44
CA VAL A 169 -9.47 4.74 3.06
C VAL A 169 -9.78 6.23 2.95
N ILE A 170 -10.44 6.83 3.94
CA ILE A 170 -10.72 8.28 3.95
C ILE A 170 -9.42 9.07 4.05
N GLU A 171 -8.46 8.66 4.91
CA GLU A 171 -7.14 9.26 4.99
C GLU A 171 -6.41 9.23 3.64
N ALA A 172 -6.36 8.06 3.01
CA ALA A 172 -5.67 7.87 1.74
C ALA A 172 -6.33 8.60 0.55
N ALA A 173 -7.63 8.91 0.64
CA ALA A 173 -8.41 9.52 -0.44
C ALA A 173 -8.47 11.06 -0.37
N ASN A 174 -8.07 11.67 0.75
CA ASN A 174 -8.23 13.10 0.96
C ASN A 174 -6.88 13.77 1.20
N ALA A 175 -6.42 14.54 0.23
CA ALA A 175 -5.22 15.36 0.40
C ALA A 175 -5.51 16.51 1.37
N HIS A 176 -4.64 16.72 2.36
CA HIS A 176 -4.83 17.73 3.39
C HIS A 176 -3.50 18.25 3.94
N ASP A 177 -3.51 19.41 4.56
CA ASP A 177 -2.48 19.88 5.46
C ASP A 177 -2.78 19.39 6.86
N TYR A 178 -1.75 19.06 7.61
CA TYR A 178 -1.86 18.59 8.98
C TYR A 178 -0.78 19.15 9.89
N ARG A 179 -1.00 19.08 11.19
CA ARG A 179 0.00 19.26 12.24
C ARG A 179 0.00 18.02 13.13
N MET A 180 1.15 17.71 13.72
CA MET A 180 1.27 16.58 14.66
C MET A 180 0.98 17.06 16.09
N GLU A 181 0.07 16.38 16.78
CA GLU A 181 -0.21 16.54 18.19
C GLU A 181 -0.20 15.15 18.84
N GLU A 182 0.68 14.93 19.82
CA GLU A 182 0.78 13.66 20.57
C GLU A 182 0.83 12.40 19.66
N ASP A 183 1.65 12.44 18.60
CA ASP A 183 1.80 11.39 17.59
C ASP A 183 0.56 11.13 16.70
N CYS A 184 -0.44 12.00 16.73
CA CYS A 184 -1.60 11.98 15.87
C CYS A 184 -1.59 13.14 14.87
N GLU A 185 -2.03 12.88 13.65
CA GLU A 185 -2.29 13.95 12.68
C GLU A 185 -3.59 14.68 13.04
N MET A 186 -3.49 16.02 13.10
CA MET A 186 -4.64 16.91 13.21
C MET A 186 -4.78 17.64 11.87
N TRP A 187 -5.86 17.37 11.15
CA TRP A 187 -6.12 17.99 9.84
C TRP A 187 -6.41 19.47 10.00
N VAL A 188 -5.82 20.26 9.12
CA VAL A 188 -6.00 21.74 9.15
C VAL A 188 -6.88 22.19 7.99
N ASN A 189 -6.52 21.82 6.77
CA ASN A 189 -7.24 22.17 5.55
C ASN A 189 -7.24 20.99 4.58
N LEU A 190 -8.36 20.79 3.88
CA LEU A 190 -8.39 19.92 2.69
C LEU A 190 -7.73 20.61 1.51
N LYS A 191 -7.01 19.85 0.70
CA LYS A 191 -6.44 20.32 -0.56
C LYS A 191 -7.34 19.89 -1.71
N THR A 192 -7.68 20.83 -2.58
CA THR A 192 -8.36 20.50 -3.83
C THR A 192 -7.36 19.78 -4.75
N VAL A 193 -7.66 18.55 -5.17
CA VAL A 193 -6.87 17.76 -6.11
C VAL A 193 -7.28 18.07 -7.54
#